data_0f9f49621ad4c3926cd9cf1ecd50161b
#
_entry.id   0f9f49621ad4c3926cd9cf1ecd50161b
#
_cell.length_a   1.000
_cell.length_b   1.000
_cell.length_c   1.000
_cell.angle_alpha   90.00
_cell.angle_beta   90.00
_cell.angle_gamma   90.00
#
_symmetry.space_group_name_H-M   'P 1'
#
loop_
_entity.id
_entity.type
_entity.pdbx_description
1 polymer ?
#
loop_
_entity_poly.entity_id
_entity_poly.type
_entity_poly.pdbx_seq_one_letter_code
_entity_poly.pdbx_strand_id
1 'polypeptide(L)'
;MKEDALAIYRLLGEAEAKVHDTTLEQIHFHEVGTLDALADVVGCALLIRTIAPEQILASPLHVGNGFVKCAHGVLPVPAPATAELLRGIPFYTGSVTGELLTPTGAAILHYYVLRYLPMPTMTASEIGYGIGSKDFGIANCVRAFLGDTASYLAAEEEEPYSCDDT
;
A
#
# COMPACT_ATOMS: atom_id res chain seq x y z
N MET A 1 10.80 9.13 -11.32
CA MET A 1 11.56 8.25 -10.40
C MET A 1 12.09 9.00 -9.16
N LYS A 2 13.03 9.97 -9.28
CA LYS A 2 13.52 10.70 -8.09
C LYS A 2 12.41 11.47 -7.38
N GLU A 3 11.56 12.13 -8.11
CA GLU A 3 10.40 12.88 -7.59
C GLU A 3 9.41 11.95 -6.88
N ASP A 4 9.11 10.80 -7.48
CA ASP A 4 8.21 9.80 -6.89
C ASP A 4 8.77 9.25 -5.57
N ALA A 5 10.06 8.87 -5.57
CA ALA A 5 10.72 8.38 -4.36
C ALA A 5 10.72 9.45 -3.25
N LEU A 6 11.00 10.70 -3.60
CA LEU A 6 10.95 11.81 -2.63
C LEU A 6 9.53 12.05 -2.11
N ALA A 7 8.50 11.94 -2.96
CA ALA A 7 7.11 12.08 -2.55
C ALA A 7 6.68 10.96 -1.59
N ILE A 8 7.08 9.71 -1.88
CA ILE A 8 6.81 8.56 -0.99
C ILE A 8 7.53 8.74 0.36
N TYR A 9 8.79 9.17 0.35
CA TYR A 9 9.51 9.47 1.61
C TYR A 9 8.89 10.62 2.39
N ARG A 10 8.33 11.61 1.70
CA ARG A 10 7.60 12.69 2.34
C ARG A 10 6.34 12.19 3.05
N LEU A 11 5.56 11.33 2.41
CA LEU A 11 4.39 10.69 3.04
C LEU A 11 4.79 9.91 4.30
N LEU A 12 5.88 9.13 4.23
CA LEU A 12 6.44 8.42 5.39
C LEU A 12 6.84 9.39 6.51
N GLY A 13 7.57 10.45 6.16
CA GLY A 13 8.01 11.45 7.13
C GLY A 13 6.86 12.20 7.77
N GLU A 14 5.84 12.58 7.02
CA GLU A 14 4.65 13.25 7.53
C GLU A 14 3.85 12.34 8.48
N ALA A 15 3.72 11.03 8.16
CA ALA A 15 3.08 10.06 9.03
C ALA A 15 3.84 9.85 10.34
N GLU A 16 5.16 9.68 10.27
CA GLU A 16 6.02 9.53 11.44
C GLU A 16 6.05 10.82 12.29
N ALA A 17 6.18 11.99 11.67
CA ALA A 17 6.17 13.26 12.36
C ALA A 17 4.88 13.46 13.16
N LYS A 18 3.74 13.07 12.57
CA LYS A 18 2.44 13.15 13.23
C LYS A 18 2.33 12.18 14.41
N VAL A 19 2.83 10.95 14.28
CA VAL A 19 2.82 9.95 15.35
C VAL A 19 3.69 10.40 16.52
N HIS A 20 4.80 11.08 16.25
CA HIS A 20 5.76 11.54 17.25
C HIS A 20 5.49 12.96 17.76
N ASP A 21 4.41 13.61 17.31
CA ASP A 21 4.07 15.00 17.63
C ASP A 21 5.27 15.96 17.40
N THR A 22 5.88 15.84 16.22
CA THR A 22 7.07 16.61 15.82
C THR A 22 6.91 17.16 14.39
N THR A 23 7.92 17.84 13.87
CA THR A 23 7.92 18.34 12.49
C THR A 23 8.71 17.43 11.56
N LEU A 24 8.46 17.56 10.24
CA LEU A 24 9.17 16.79 9.23
C LEU A 24 10.69 17.02 9.26
N GLU A 25 11.14 18.23 9.64
CA GLU A 25 12.56 18.60 9.73
C GLU A 25 13.24 17.98 10.94
N GLN A 26 12.48 17.59 11.95
CA GLN A 26 13.00 17.08 13.24
C GLN A 26 12.84 15.55 13.35
N ILE A 27 12.13 14.93 12.40
CA ILE A 27 11.93 13.49 12.47
C ILE A 27 13.22 12.72 12.21
N HIS A 28 13.47 11.71 13.00
CA HIS A 28 14.53 10.74 12.79
C HIS A 28 13.93 9.42 12.37
N PHE A 29 14.20 9.00 11.14
CA PHE A 29 13.77 7.71 10.65
C PHE A 29 14.52 6.58 11.35
N HIS A 30 13.82 5.80 12.17
CA HIS A 30 14.39 4.64 12.86
C HIS A 30 14.32 3.38 12.02
N GLU A 31 13.20 3.14 11.36
CA GLU A 31 12.94 1.92 10.57
C GLU A 31 12.92 2.21 9.07
N VAL A 32 12.29 3.30 8.65
CA VAL A 32 12.16 3.66 7.21
C VAL A 32 13.40 4.36 6.64
N GLY A 33 14.40 4.70 7.47
CA GLY A 33 15.69 5.26 7.06
C GLY A 33 16.74 4.21 6.68
N THR A 34 16.38 2.93 6.65
CA THR A 34 17.30 1.83 6.32
C THR A 34 17.55 1.73 4.83
N LEU A 35 18.68 1.09 4.43
CA LEU A 35 18.98 0.81 3.03
C LEU A 35 17.92 -0.09 2.37
N ASP A 36 17.28 -0.95 3.16
CA ASP A 36 16.19 -1.82 2.74
C ASP A 36 14.98 -1.00 2.26
N ALA A 37 14.48 -0.10 3.11
CA ALA A 37 13.38 0.79 2.76
C ALA A 37 13.73 1.69 1.55
N LEU A 38 14.99 2.14 1.43
CA LEU A 38 15.44 2.90 0.28
C LEU A 38 15.41 2.06 -1.00
N ALA A 39 15.87 0.82 -0.93
CA ALA A 39 15.84 -0.10 -2.07
C ALA A 39 14.41 -0.39 -2.51
N ASP A 40 13.49 -0.61 -1.57
CA ASP A 40 12.07 -0.85 -1.83
C ASP A 40 11.43 0.34 -2.54
N VAL A 41 11.56 1.55 -2.00
CA VAL A 41 10.94 2.76 -2.56
C VAL A 41 11.52 3.10 -3.93
N VAL A 42 12.85 3.12 -4.06
CA VAL A 42 13.51 3.44 -5.33
C VAL A 42 13.29 2.35 -6.37
N GLY A 43 13.34 1.08 -5.94
CA GLY A 43 13.08 -0.08 -6.80
C GLY A 43 11.66 -0.08 -7.35
N CYS A 44 10.65 0.12 -6.50
CA CYS A 44 9.26 0.26 -6.92
C CYS A 44 9.07 1.43 -7.88
N ALA A 45 9.63 2.61 -7.57
CA ALA A 45 9.52 3.79 -8.42
C ALA A 45 10.16 3.56 -9.81
N LEU A 46 11.30 2.85 -9.86
CA LEU A 46 11.96 2.48 -11.10
C LEU A 46 11.12 1.50 -11.93
N LEU A 47 10.61 0.44 -11.29
CA LEU A 47 9.81 -0.60 -11.96
C LEU A 47 8.49 -0.05 -12.49
N ILE A 48 7.76 0.72 -11.68
CA ILE A 48 6.49 1.34 -12.11
C ILE A 48 6.73 2.30 -13.28
N ARG A 49 7.79 3.10 -13.23
CA ARG A 49 8.14 3.97 -14.35
C ARG A 49 8.53 3.20 -15.61
N THR A 50 9.16 2.04 -15.47
CA THR A 50 9.57 1.19 -16.59
C THR A 50 8.36 0.51 -17.23
N ILE A 51 7.44 0.00 -16.42
CA ILE A 51 6.18 -0.63 -16.88
C ILE A 51 5.25 0.45 -17.47
N ALA A 52 5.27 1.67 -16.90
CA ALA A 52 4.46 2.81 -17.29
C ALA A 52 2.96 2.46 -17.46
N PRO A 53 2.30 1.88 -16.46
CA PRO A 53 0.87 1.57 -16.54
C PRO A 53 0.06 2.87 -16.61
N GLU A 54 -1.06 2.85 -17.32
CA GLU A 54 -1.98 4.01 -17.38
C GLU A 54 -2.62 4.29 -16.01
N GLN A 55 -2.90 3.24 -15.25
CA GLN A 55 -3.44 3.32 -13.89
C GLN A 55 -2.98 2.15 -13.03
N ILE A 56 -2.96 2.35 -11.73
CA ILE A 56 -2.69 1.32 -10.74
C ILE A 56 -3.90 1.21 -9.82
N LEU A 57 -4.45 0.01 -9.73
CA LEU A 57 -5.60 -0.33 -8.90
C LEU A 57 -5.15 -1.32 -7.84
N ALA A 58 -5.79 -1.28 -6.68
CA ALA A 58 -5.55 -2.27 -5.63
C ALA A 58 -6.86 -2.74 -4.99
N SER A 59 -6.84 -3.97 -4.45
CA SER A 59 -7.88 -4.42 -3.53
C SER A 59 -7.78 -3.66 -2.20
N PRO A 60 -8.82 -3.67 -1.34
CA PRO A 60 -8.67 -3.27 0.05
C PRO A 60 -7.49 -3.97 0.70
N LEU A 61 -6.76 -3.26 1.58
CA LEU A 61 -5.47 -3.71 2.10
C LEU A 61 -5.62 -4.60 3.33
N HIS A 62 -5.00 -5.78 3.30
CA HIS A 62 -4.93 -6.68 4.45
C HIS A 62 -3.78 -6.25 5.37
N VAL A 63 -4.09 -5.67 6.52
CA VAL A 63 -3.07 -5.13 7.44
C VAL A 63 -2.53 -6.16 8.44
N GLY A 64 -3.22 -7.30 8.62
CA GLY A 64 -2.95 -8.26 9.69
C GLY A 64 -3.67 -7.87 10.99
N ASN A 65 -3.30 -8.48 12.10
CA ASN A 65 -3.85 -8.17 13.43
C ASN A 65 -2.84 -8.42 14.55
N GLY A 66 -3.23 -8.10 15.80
CA GLY A 66 -2.42 -8.33 16.99
C GLY A 66 -1.36 -7.25 17.19
N PHE A 67 -0.12 -7.66 17.38
CA PHE A 67 0.98 -6.77 17.76
C PHE A 67 2.24 -7.05 16.94
N VAL A 68 3.04 -6.00 16.74
CA VAL A 68 4.37 -6.07 16.12
C VAL A 68 5.40 -5.52 17.11
N LYS A 69 6.58 -6.17 17.15
CA LYS A 69 7.73 -5.67 17.93
C LYS A 69 8.62 -4.87 17.00
N CYS A 70 8.87 -3.62 17.36
CA CYS A 70 9.68 -2.68 16.60
C CYS A 70 10.64 -1.89 17.52
N ALA A 71 11.37 -0.93 16.98
CA ALA A 71 12.30 -0.08 17.76
C ALA A 71 11.62 0.67 18.92
N HIS A 72 10.33 1.01 18.76
CA HIS A 72 9.51 1.70 19.76
C HIS A 72 8.80 0.76 20.77
N GLY A 73 9.13 -0.54 20.75
CA GLY A 73 8.52 -1.54 21.61
C GLY A 73 7.49 -2.40 20.92
N VAL A 74 6.41 -2.75 21.61
CA VAL A 74 5.32 -3.58 21.09
C VAL A 74 4.15 -2.66 20.73
N LEU A 75 3.83 -2.60 19.44
CA LEU A 75 2.77 -1.76 18.90
C LEU A 75 1.62 -2.59 18.35
N PRO A 76 0.37 -2.07 18.37
CA PRO A 76 -0.75 -2.74 17.72
C PRO A 76 -0.58 -2.73 16.19
N VAL A 77 -1.21 -3.70 15.52
CA VAL A 77 -1.28 -3.78 14.05
C VAL A 77 -2.64 -3.25 13.58
N PRO A 78 -2.67 -2.30 12.62
CA PRO A 78 -1.52 -1.66 11.96
C PRO A 78 -0.75 -0.74 12.91
N ALA A 79 0.57 -0.65 12.71
CA ALA A 79 1.43 0.27 13.48
C ALA A 79 0.97 1.73 13.27
N PRO A 80 1.22 2.65 14.24
CA PRO A 80 0.67 4.00 14.18
C PRO A 80 0.96 4.77 12.89
N ALA A 81 2.19 4.70 12.38
CA ALA A 81 2.55 5.33 11.10
C ALA A 81 1.80 4.69 9.91
N THR A 82 1.67 3.35 9.89
CA THR A 82 0.86 2.65 8.90
C THR A 82 -0.60 3.08 8.98
N ALA A 83 -1.17 3.18 10.18
CA ALA A 83 -2.56 3.62 10.37
C ALA A 83 -2.78 5.06 9.86
N GLU A 84 -1.80 5.94 10.05
CA GLU A 84 -1.87 7.30 9.55
C GLU A 84 -1.84 7.35 8.01
N LEU A 85 -0.97 6.55 7.38
CA LEU A 85 -0.89 6.42 5.92
C LEU A 85 -2.14 5.82 5.29
N LEU A 86 -2.93 5.06 6.06
CA LEU A 86 -4.17 4.43 5.61
C LEU A 86 -5.39 5.35 5.67
N ARG A 87 -5.26 6.62 6.05
CA ARG A 87 -6.40 7.55 6.04
C ARG A 87 -7.01 7.67 4.66
N GLY A 88 -8.32 7.39 4.55
CA GLY A 88 -9.05 7.40 3.29
C GLY A 88 -8.83 6.18 2.39
N ILE A 89 -8.03 5.20 2.83
CA ILE A 89 -7.76 3.96 2.11
C ILE A 89 -8.53 2.82 2.76
N PRO A 90 -9.30 2.02 2.02
CA PRO A 90 -10.00 0.87 2.59
C PRO A 90 -9.01 -0.23 2.99
N PHE A 91 -9.12 -0.69 4.21
CA PHE A 91 -8.32 -1.79 4.73
C PHE A 91 -9.15 -2.71 5.64
N TYR A 92 -8.63 -3.89 5.88
CA TYR A 92 -9.27 -4.87 6.77
C TYR A 92 -8.23 -5.67 7.56
N THR A 93 -8.68 -6.22 8.66
CA THR A 93 -7.94 -7.21 9.44
C THR A 93 -8.48 -8.61 9.14
N GLY A 94 -7.61 -9.61 9.14
CA GLY A 94 -8.00 -11.02 8.97
C GLY A 94 -7.59 -11.84 10.19
N SER A 95 -7.46 -13.15 9.98
CA SER A 95 -7.05 -14.09 11.02
C SER A 95 -5.53 -14.17 11.24
N VAL A 96 -4.75 -13.49 10.39
CA VAL A 96 -3.28 -13.56 10.44
C VAL A 96 -2.77 -12.67 11.56
N THR A 97 -2.08 -13.25 12.54
CA THR A 97 -1.44 -12.50 13.61
C THR A 97 -0.07 -12.00 13.16
N GLY A 98 0.13 -10.69 13.23
CA GLY A 98 1.33 -9.98 12.82
C GLY A 98 1.06 -8.92 11.76
N GLU A 99 2.09 -8.16 11.44
CA GLU A 99 2.04 -7.07 10.49
C GLU A 99 2.21 -7.61 9.05
N LEU A 100 1.18 -7.44 8.23
CA LEU A 100 1.19 -7.77 6.81
C LEU A 100 1.47 -6.56 5.93
N LEU A 101 1.16 -5.37 6.40
CA LEU A 101 1.38 -4.11 5.70
C LEU A 101 2.29 -3.22 6.54
N THR A 102 3.49 -2.99 6.04
CA THR A 102 4.50 -2.11 6.66
C THR A 102 4.24 -0.63 6.30
N PRO A 103 4.80 0.33 7.06
CA PRO A 103 4.74 1.75 6.70
C PRO A 103 5.23 2.02 5.26
N THR A 104 6.35 1.42 4.86
CA THR A 104 6.91 1.56 3.49
C THR A 104 5.92 1.06 2.44
N GLY A 105 5.35 -0.13 2.63
CA GLY A 105 4.35 -0.68 1.72
C GLY A 105 3.09 0.19 1.63
N ALA A 106 2.61 0.69 2.77
CA ALA A 106 1.47 1.60 2.83
C ALA A 106 1.73 2.91 2.07
N ALA A 107 2.91 3.51 2.23
CA ALA A 107 3.27 4.76 1.55
C ALA A 107 3.39 4.57 0.02
N ILE A 108 3.97 3.46 -0.43
CA ILE A 108 4.07 3.13 -1.87
C ILE A 108 2.67 2.98 -2.47
N LEU A 109 1.77 2.23 -1.80
CA LEU A 109 0.40 2.05 -2.27
C LEU A 109 -0.40 3.34 -2.21
N HIS A 110 -0.24 4.15 -1.15
CA HIS A 110 -0.88 5.46 -1.02
C HIS A 110 -0.51 6.39 -2.18
N TYR A 111 0.74 6.36 -2.61
CA TYR A 111 1.25 7.24 -3.67
C TYR A 111 0.81 6.81 -5.06
N TYR A 112 0.84 5.50 -5.36
CA TYR A 112 0.64 5.02 -6.72
C TYR A 112 -0.76 4.54 -7.04
N VAL A 113 -1.54 4.09 -6.05
CA VAL A 113 -2.86 3.51 -6.31
C VAL A 113 -3.88 4.61 -6.56
N LEU A 114 -4.47 4.57 -7.73
CA LEU A 114 -5.51 5.52 -8.13
C LEU A 114 -6.86 5.24 -7.44
N ARG A 115 -7.24 3.97 -7.38
CA ARG A 115 -8.50 3.52 -6.76
C ARG A 115 -8.32 2.17 -6.06
N TYR A 116 -9.03 2.01 -4.95
CA TYR A 116 -9.14 0.76 -4.22
C TYR A 116 -10.53 0.15 -4.47
N LEU A 117 -10.57 -1.05 -5.04
CA LEU A 117 -11.80 -1.75 -5.43
C LEU A 117 -11.59 -3.27 -5.43
N PRO A 118 -12.67 -4.07 -5.44
CA PRO A 118 -12.55 -5.49 -5.74
C PRO A 118 -11.84 -5.72 -7.07
N MET A 119 -11.24 -6.90 -7.25
CA MET A 119 -10.55 -7.23 -8.51
C MET A 119 -11.48 -6.95 -9.70
N PRO A 120 -11.13 -6.01 -10.59
CA PRO A 120 -11.97 -5.72 -11.76
C PRO A 120 -11.89 -6.86 -12.77
N THR A 121 -12.87 -6.93 -13.67
CA THR A 121 -12.74 -7.77 -14.84
C THR A 121 -11.60 -7.26 -15.72
N MET A 122 -10.66 -8.13 -16.06
CA MET A 122 -9.47 -7.75 -16.83
C MET A 122 -8.94 -8.94 -17.65
N THR A 123 -8.19 -8.62 -18.70
CA THR A 123 -7.36 -9.60 -19.42
C THR A 123 -5.92 -9.40 -18.99
N ALA A 124 -5.41 -10.31 -18.16
CA ALA A 124 -4.03 -10.25 -17.68
C ALA A 124 -3.06 -10.79 -18.74
N SER A 125 -2.02 -10.02 -19.03
CA SER A 125 -0.90 -10.45 -19.88
C SER A 125 0.26 -11.00 -19.06
N GLU A 126 0.50 -10.45 -17.85
CA GLU A 126 1.58 -10.84 -16.96
C GLU A 126 1.08 -10.93 -15.51
N ILE A 127 1.69 -11.83 -14.74
CA ILE A 127 1.40 -12.01 -13.31
C ILE A 127 2.72 -12.06 -12.55
N GLY A 128 2.84 -11.21 -11.52
CA GLY A 128 3.99 -11.16 -10.64
C GLY A 128 3.62 -11.44 -9.19
N TYR A 129 4.56 -11.99 -8.43
CA TYR A 129 4.42 -12.25 -7.01
C TYR A 129 5.61 -11.66 -6.26
N GLY A 130 5.32 -10.91 -5.20
CA GLY A 130 6.30 -10.43 -4.25
C GLY A 130 6.01 -11.00 -2.86
N ILE A 131 7.04 -11.55 -2.21
CA ILE A 131 6.91 -12.18 -0.90
C ILE A 131 7.99 -11.65 0.04
N GLY A 132 7.62 -11.38 1.30
CA GLY A 132 8.56 -11.07 2.37
C GLY A 132 9.14 -12.33 3.02
N SER A 133 10.05 -12.13 3.98
CA SER A 133 10.74 -13.20 4.67
C SER A 133 9.93 -13.84 5.83
N LYS A 134 8.86 -13.19 6.29
CA LYS A 134 8.05 -13.68 7.41
C LYS A 134 7.12 -14.80 6.96
N ASP A 135 7.13 -15.91 7.67
CA ASP A 135 6.18 -17.03 7.49
C ASP A 135 5.00 -16.87 8.46
N PHE A 136 3.80 -16.76 7.92
CA PHE A 136 2.55 -16.67 8.68
C PHE A 136 1.70 -17.94 8.57
N GLY A 137 2.23 -19.01 7.98
CA GLY A 137 1.50 -20.27 7.73
C GLY A 137 0.42 -20.15 6.64
N ILE A 138 0.41 -19.05 5.91
CA ILE A 138 -0.45 -18.81 4.74
C ILE A 138 0.36 -18.21 3.60
N ALA A 139 -0.20 -18.23 2.38
CA ALA A 139 0.39 -17.53 1.25
C ALA A 139 0.36 -16.01 1.49
N ASN A 140 1.45 -15.48 2.04
CA ASN A 140 1.64 -14.06 2.31
C ASN A 140 2.42 -13.43 1.15
N CYS A 141 1.71 -12.99 0.12
CA CYS A 141 2.34 -12.36 -1.04
C CYS A 141 1.51 -11.21 -1.58
N VAL A 142 2.18 -10.19 -2.14
CA VAL A 142 1.57 -9.25 -3.07
C VAL A 142 1.51 -9.94 -4.42
N ARG A 143 0.34 -9.94 -5.05
CA ARG A 143 0.14 -10.45 -6.41
C ARG A 143 -0.23 -9.30 -7.31
N ALA A 144 0.59 -9.06 -8.32
CA ALA A 144 0.38 -8.02 -9.31
C ALA A 144 -0.06 -8.64 -10.65
N PHE A 145 -1.00 -8.00 -11.30
CA PHE A 145 -1.47 -8.34 -12.64
C PHE A 145 -1.20 -7.16 -13.56
N LEU A 146 -0.58 -7.39 -14.68
CA LEU A 146 -0.49 -6.42 -15.77
C LEU A 146 -1.46 -6.87 -16.87
N GLY A 147 -2.26 -5.95 -17.38
CA GLY A 147 -3.26 -6.28 -18.38
C GLY A 147 -4.19 -5.11 -18.70
N ASP A 148 -5.24 -5.38 -19.43
CA ASP A 148 -6.22 -4.40 -19.91
C ASP A 148 -7.54 -4.51 -19.14
N THR A 149 -8.01 -3.39 -18.60
CA THR A 149 -9.31 -3.24 -17.90
C THR A 149 -10.20 -2.18 -18.55
N ALA A 150 -9.73 -1.46 -19.54
CA ALA A 150 -10.38 -0.24 -20.03
C ALA A 150 -11.82 -0.44 -20.49
N SER A 151 -12.12 -1.56 -21.17
CA SER A 151 -13.46 -1.88 -21.66
C SER A 151 -14.48 -2.22 -20.56
N TYR A 152 -14.01 -2.66 -19.40
CA TYR A 152 -14.87 -3.10 -18.29
C TYR A 152 -15.14 -1.98 -17.29
N LEU A 153 -14.16 -1.12 -17.01
CA LEU A 153 -14.32 0.00 -16.08
C LEU A 153 -15.22 1.11 -16.62
N ALA A 154 -15.23 1.32 -17.94
CA ALA A 154 -16.13 2.26 -18.60
C ALA A 154 -17.60 1.84 -18.51
N ALA A 155 -17.88 0.54 -18.49
CA ALA A 155 -19.26 0.01 -18.38
C ALA A 155 -19.84 0.19 -16.97
N GLU A 156 -19.01 0.19 -15.93
CA GLU A 156 -19.46 0.41 -14.53
C GLU A 156 -19.79 1.89 -14.23
N GLU A 157 -19.24 2.83 -15.00
CA GLU A 157 -19.53 4.26 -14.85
C GLU A 157 -20.87 4.68 -15.51
N GLU A 158 -21.43 3.85 -16.41
CA GLU A 158 -22.66 4.12 -17.15
C GLU A 158 -23.95 3.60 -16.48
N GLU A 159 -23.88 2.79 -15.41
CA GLU A 159 -25.06 2.39 -14.65
C GLU A 159 -25.25 3.26 -13.39
N PRO A 160 -26.04 4.35 -13.45
CA PRO A 160 -26.53 4.97 -12.25
C PRO A 160 -27.47 4.00 -11.54
N TYR A 161 -27.15 3.64 -10.31
CA TYR A 161 -28.06 2.92 -9.42
C TYR A 161 -29.40 3.66 -9.38
N SER A 162 -30.38 3.18 -10.13
CA SER A 162 -31.76 3.61 -9.96
C SER A 162 -32.31 2.85 -8.74
N CYS A 163 -32.36 3.51 -7.60
CA CYS A 163 -33.25 3.11 -6.53
C CYS A 163 -34.67 3.40 -7.00
N ASP A 164 -35.34 2.43 -7.60
CA ASP A 164 -36.78 2.45 -7.69
C ASP A 164 -37.33 1.88 -6.39
N ASP A 165 -37.79 2.78 -5.55
CA ASP A 165 -38.66 2.52 -4.40
C ASP A 165 -39.95 1.85 -4.88
N THR A 166 -40.26 0.67 -4.38
CA THR A 166 -41.61 0.16 -4.15
C THR A 166 -41.68 -0.66 -2.88
#